data_d8f548cd0ff8928dee09a2e7583079d4
#
_entry.id   d8f548cd0ff8928dee09a2e7583079d4
#
_cell.length_a   1.000
_cell.length_b   1.000
_cell.length_c   1.000
_cell.angle_alpha   90.00
_cell.angle_beta   90.00
_cell.angle_gamma   90.00
#
_symmetry.space_group_name_H-M   'P 1'
#
loop_
_entity.id
_entity.type
_entity.pdbx_description
1 polymer ?
#
loop_
_entity_poly.entity_id
_entity_poly.type
_entity_poly.pdbx_seq_one_letter_code
_entity_poly.pdbx_strand_id
1 'polypeptide(L)'
;SLMNAVGIDVSKGKSTVAILRPGGEVVASPFEVSHNPRELNGLVTLIKSLDGDTKIVMEYTGSYYLLVAMFLRKVGLFVSVVNPILVKDYSNKSLTVRKGKTDKKDSIKLAAFALDRWNELPLFSAQSHTRTLLKAFNRQYNQYTKLKVMLKNNLISILDQAFPGANTLFTTPARKAD
;
A
#
# COMPACT_ATOMS: atom_id res chain seq x y z
N SER A 1 -15.99 -24.21 1.65
CA SER A 1 -15.76 -23.40 2.87
C SER A 1 -16.17 -21.96 2.57
N LEU A 2 -16.87 -21.34 3.51
CA LEU A 2 -17.23 -19.93 3.42
C LEU A 2 -15.96 -19.09 3.47
N MET A 3 -15.85 -18.11 2.56
CA MET A 3 -14.73 -17.17 2.51
C MET A 3 -15.24 -15.78 2.87
N ASN A 4 -14.63 -15.13 3.84
CA ASN A 4 -14.95 -13.77 4.22
C ASN A 4 -13.73 -12.87 3.92
N ALA A 5 -13.92 -11.93 3.01
CA ALA A 5 -12.91 -10.92 2.70
C ALA A 5 -13.19 -9.63 3.44
N VAL A 6 -12.26 -9.21 4.27
CA VAL A 6 -12.33 -7.96 5.03
C VAL A 6 -11.39 -6.95 4.38
N GLY A 7 -11.98 -5.95 3.73
CA GLY A 7 -11.22 -4.83 3.16
C GLY A 7 -11.14 -3.68 4.18
N ILE A 8 -9.93 -3.24 4.47
CA ILE A 8 -9.69 -2.14 5.43
C ILE A 8 -8.95 -1.02 4.72
N ASP A 9 -9.62 0.10 4.54
CA ASP A 9 -9.01 1.36 4.11
C ASP A 9 -8.57 2.15 5.34
N VAL A 10 -7.25 2.24 5.54
CA VAL A 10 -6.64 2.82 6.73
C VAL A 10 -6.29 4.29 6.50
N SER A 11 -6.78 5.15 7.37
CA SER A 11 -6.41 6.57 7.42
C SER A 11 -5.89 6.97 8.81
N LYS A 12 -5.60 8.24 9.00
CA LYS A 12 -5.13 8.73 10.29
C LYS A 12 -6.23 8.61 11.35
N GLY A 13 -5.95 7.82 12.39
CA GLY A 13 -6.82 7.67 13.56
C GLY A 13 -8.07 6.83 13.37
N LYS A 14 -8.41 6.44 12.14
CA LYS A 14 -9.57 5.60 11.83
C LYS A 14 -9.38 4.77 10.57
N SER A 15 -10.17 3.73 10.42
CA SER A 15 -10.24 2.90 9.23
C SER A 15 -11.70 2.72 8.78
N THR A 16 -11.90 2.52 7.48
CA THR A 16 -13.19 2.09 6.93
C THR A 16 -13.11 0.61 6.57
N VAL A 17 -14.07 -0.17 7.03
CA VAL A 17 -14.08 -1.63 6.92
C VAL A 17 -15.29 -2.09 6.14
N ALA A 18 -15.10 -2.98 5.17
CA ALA A 18 -16.17 -3.70 4.48
C ALA A 18 -15.90 -5.20 4.51
N ILE A 19 -16.96 -6.01 4.59
CA ILE A 19 -16.86 -7.47 4.59
C ILE A 19 -17.71 -8.04 3.47
N LEU A 20 -17.08 -8.75 2.56
CA LEU A 20 -17.71 -9.37 1.41
C LEU A 20 -17.47 -10.89 1.40
N ARG A 21 -18.40 -11.59 0.74
CA ARG A 21 -18.29 -13.01 0.36
C ARG A 21 -18.32 -13.17 -1.15
N PRO A 22 -17.94 -14.34 -1.67
CA PRO A 22 -18.03 -14.65 -3.10
C PRO A 22 -19.42 -14.37 -3.66
N GLY A 23 -19.46 -13.94 -4.93
CA GLY A 23 -20.72 -13.59 -5.59
C GLY A 23 -21.26 -12.21 -5.27
N GLY A 24 -20.47 -11.37 -4.57
CA GLY A 24 -20.87 -10.00 -4.22
C GLY A 24 -21.78 -9.90 -3.00
N GLU A 25 -21.90 -10.96 -2.22
CA GLU A 25 -22.64 -10.94 -0.94
C GLU A 25 -21.97 -9.97 0.03
N VAL A 26 -22.71 -9.00 0.53
CA VAL A 26 -22.26 -8.02 1.51
C VAL A 26 -22.61 -8.53 2.91
N VAL A 27 -21.60 -8.95 3.67
CA VAL A 27 -21.76 -9.38 5.07
C VAL A 27 -21.85 -8.16 5.99
N ALA A 28 -21.00 -7.16 5.75
CA ALA A 28 -21.08 -5.87 6.43
C ALA A 28 -20.81 -4.73 5.41
N SER A 29 -21.76 -3.81 5.33
CA SER A 29 -21.61 -2.55 4.58
C SER A 29 -20.49 -1.72 5.22
N PRO A 30 -19.81 -0.83 4.46
CA PRO A 30 -18.71 -0.05 4.97
C PRO A 30 -19.06 0.71 6.25
N PHE A 31 -18.25 0.50 7.29
CA PHE A 31 -18.36 1.16 8.59
C PHE A 31 -17.00 1.64 9.07
N GLU A 32 -17.00 2.67 9.91
CA GLU A 32 -15.78 3.24 10.48
C GLU A 32 -15.39 2.54 11.79
N VAL A 33 -14.08 2.40 11.99
CA VAL A 33 -13.46 1.89 13.22
C VAL A 33 -12.36 2.85 13.62
N SER A 34 -12.47 3.47 14.78
CA SER A 34 -11.41 4.32 15.33
C SER A 34 -10.25 3.47 15.83
N HIS A 35 -9.02 4.00 15.73
CA HIS A 35 -7.81 3.30 16.16
C HIS A 35 -7.61 3.38 17.69
N ASN A 36 -8.64 3.14 18.43
CA ASN A 36 -8.59 2.99 19.89
C ASN A 36 -8.78 1.52 20.29
N PRO A 37 -8.32 1.10 21.46
CA PRO A 37 -8.39 -0.31 21.89
C PRO A 37 -9.82 -0.86 21.91
N ARG A 38 -10.80 -0.07 22.28
CA ARG A 38 -12.20 -0.51 22.36
C ARG A 38 -12.75 -0.89 21.00
N GLU A 39 -12.61 -0.01 20.01
CA GLU A 39 -13.14 -0.23 18.66
C GLU A 39 -12.36 -1.27 17.88
N LEU A 40 -11.02 -1.29 18.02
CA LEU A 40 -10.20 -2.34 17.41
C LEU A 40 -10.51 -3.73 17.97
N ASN A 41 -10.72 -3.85 19.28
CA ASN A 41 -11.14 -5.11 19.88
C ASN A 41 -12.56 -5.50 19.45
N GLY A 42 -13.45 -4.54 19.27
CA GLY A 42 -14.79 -4.78 18.70
C GLY A 42 -14.72 -5.33 17.28
N LEU A 43 -13.83 -4.78 16.44
CA LEU A 43 -13.57 -5.30 15.11
C LEU A 43 -13.03 -6.74 15.15
N VAL A 44 -12.09 -7.04 16.04
CA VAL A 44 -11.57 -8.41 16.23
C VAL A 44 -12.68 -9.38 16.62
N THR A 45 -13.54 -9.00 17.55
CA THR A 45 -14.69 -9.81 17.99
C THR A 45 -15.63 -10.09 16.83
N LEU A 46 -15.97 -9.07 16.04
CA LEU A 46 -16.80 -9.23 14.84
C LEU A 46 -16.17 -10.21 13.85
N ILE A 47 -14.89 -10.02 13.51
CA ILE A 47 -14.19 -10.86 12.53
C ILE A 47 -14.12 -12.31 13.03
N LYS A 48 -13.82 -12.54 14.30
CA LYS A 48 -13.74 -13.88 14.89
C LYS A 48 -15.10 -14.57 15.01
N SER A 49 -16.20 -13.82 14.97
CA SER A 49 -17.54 -14.39 14.97
C SER A 49 -18.03 -14.86 13.59
N LEU A 50 -17.29 -14.55 12.53
CA LEU A 50 -17.64 -14.96 11.17
C LEU A 50 -17.36 -16.43 10.95
N ASP A 51 -18.34 -17.16 10.42
CA ASP A 51 -18.16 -18.56 10.02
C ASP A 51 -17.31 -18.65 8.76
N GLY A 52 -16.39 -19.63 8.73
CA GLY A 52 -15.52 -19.90 7.60
C GLY A 52 -14.16 -19.21 7.66
N ASP A 53 -13.44 -19.24 6.54
CA ASP A 53 -12.10 -18.66 6.44
C ASP A 53 -12.19 -17.15 6.24
N THR A 54 -11.43 -16.41 7.01
CA THR A 54 -11.41 -14.93 6.90
C THR A 54 -10.02 -14.43 6.58
N LYS A 55 -9.92 -13.59 5.55
CA LYS A 55 -8.69 -12.86 5.20
C LYS A 55 -8.94 -11.37 5.20
N ILE A 56 -8.04 -10.64 5.84
CA ILE A 56 -8.06 -9.18 5.92
C ILE A 56 -7.06 -8.63 4.93
N VAL A 57 -7.46 -7.63 4.14
CA VAL A 57 -6.59 -6.94 3.17
C VAL A 57 -6.63 -5.45 3.38
N MET A 58 -5.46 -4.84 3.39
CA MET A 58 -5.26 -3.39 3.40
C MET A 58 -4.10 -3.01 2.47
N GLU A 59 -4.06 -1.74 2.06
CA GLU A 59 -2.98 -1.18 1.26
C GLU A 59 -1.89 -0.58 2.15
N TYR A 60 -0.62 -0.65 1.71
CA TYR A 60 0.44 0.11 2.37
C TYR A 60 0.53 1.55 1.82
N THR A 61 -0.43 2.38 2.18
CA THR A 61 -0.42 3.82 1.93
C THR A 61 -0.11 4.58 3.21
N GLY A 62 0.88 5.46 3.16
CA GLY A 62 1.34 6.14 4.37
C GLY A 62 1.97 5.20 5.40
N SER A 63 1.79 5.49 6.68
CA SER A 63 2.37 4.72 7.80
C SER A 63 1.34 4.12 8.77
N TYR A 64 0.08 4.56 8.69
CA TYR A 64 -0.95 4.20 9.69
C TYR A 64 -1.40 2.75 9.61
N TYR A 65 -1.33 2.12 8.41
CA TYR A 65 -1.70 0.71 8.22
C TYR A 65 -0.85 -0.24 9.07
N LEU A 66 0.41 0.11 9.34
CA LEU A 66 1.36 -0.78 10.02
C LEU A 66 0.88 -1.16 11.42
N LEU A 67 0.42 -0.19 12.20
CA LEU A 67 -0.10 -0.43 13.55
C LEU A 67 -1.34 -1.31 13.54
N VAL A 68 -2.25 -1.07 12.61
CA VAL A 68 -3.47 -1.88 12.43
C VAL A 68 -3.13 -3.30 12.01
N ALA A 69 -2.24 -3.47 11.02
CA ALA A 69 -1.80 -4.78 10.55
C ALA A 69 -1.12 -5.58 11.67
N MET A 70 -0.21 -4.96 12.43
CA MET A 70 0.48 -5.60 13.55
C MET A 70 -0.50 -6.00 14.66
N PHE A 71 -1.45 -5.13 15.01
CA PHE A 71 -2.47 -5.42 16.01
C PHE A 71 -3.31 -6.63 15.62
N LEU A 72 -3.84 -6.66 14.39
CA LEU A 72 -4.68 -7.75 13.90
C LEU A 72 -3.91 -9.06 13.77
N ARG A 73 -2.64 -9.01 13.37
CA ARG A 73 -1.76 -10.19 13.35
C ARG A 73 -1.47 -10.73 14.74
N LYS A 74 -1.24 -9.86 15.71
CA LYS A 74 -0.96 -10.25 17.10
C LYS A 74 -2.13 -11.04 17.71
N VAL A 75 -3.35 -10.75 17.34
CA VAL A 75 -4.55 -11.48 17.81
C VAL A 75 -4.86 -12.74 16.98
N GLY A 76 -3.98 -13.13 16.06
CA GLY A 76 -4.05 -14.38 15.30
C GLY A 76 -4.85 -14.32 14.00
N LEU A 77 -5.25 -13.13 13.53
CA LEU A 77 -5.99 -12.99 12.27
C LEU A 77 -5.06 -13.04 11.06
N PHE A 78 -5.55 -13.56 9.92
CA PHE A 78 -4.84 -13.47 8.67
C PHE A 78 -4.94 -12.04 8.10
N VAL A 79 -3.80 -11.41 7.93
CA VAL A 79 -3.70 -10.05 7.35
C VAL A 79 -2.77 -10.08 6.16
N SER A 80 -3.18 -9.46 5.07
CA SER A 80 -2.37 -9.19 3.89
C SER A 80 -2.27 -7.70 3.66
N VAL A 81 -1.06 -7.20 3.45
CA VAL A 81 -0.80 -5.80 3.11
C VAL A 81 -0.28 -5.76 1.68
N VAL A 82 -1.03 -5.11 0.80
CA VAL A 82 -0.82 -5.16 -0.64
C VAL A 82 -0.39 -3.82 -1.23
N ASN A 83 0.24 -3.88 -2.40
CA ASN A 83 0.64 -2.70 -3.14
C ASN A 83 -0.61 -1.97 -3.70
N PRO A 84 -0.78 -0.66 -3.43
CA PRO A 84 -1.89 0.13 -3.97
C PRO A 84 -2.02 0.06 -5.49
N ILE A 85 -0.91 -0.09 -6.21
CA ILE A 85 -0.90 -0.20 -7.68
C ILE A 85 -1.68 -1.44 -8.13
N LEU A 86 -1.52 -2.58 -7.45
CA LEU A 86 -2.21 -3.82 -7.78
C LEU A 86 -3.73 -3.69 -7.61
N VAL A 87 -4.16 -3.04 -6.54
CA VAL A 87 -5.59 -2.80 -6.27
C VAL A 87 -6.17 -1.82 -7.28
N LYS A 88 -5.42 -0.77 -7.63
CA LYS A 88 -5.82 0.19 -8.66
C LYS A 88 -5.96 -0.47 -10.04
N ASP A 89 -5.01 -1.29 -10.44
CA ASP A 89 -5.05 -2.00 -11.72
C ASP A 89 -6.21 -2.99 -11.77
N TYR A 90 -6.46 -3.71 -10.68
CA TYR A 90 -7.63 -4.57 -10.53
C TYR A 90 -8.93 -3.77 -10.68
N SER A 91 -9.08 -2.69 -9.95
CA SER A 91 -10.24 -1.81 -9.99
C SER A 91 -10.51 -1.22 -11.38
N ASN A 92 -9.47 -0.91 -12.16
CA ASN A 92 -9.60 -0.41 -13.53
C ASN A 92 -10.05 -1.49 -14.53
N LYS A 93 -9.72 -2.74 -14.28
CA LYS A 93 -10.07 -3.90 -15.13
C LYS A 93 -11.40 -4.56 -14.75
N SER A 94 -11.86 -4.36 -13.52
CA SER A 94 -13.09 -4.96 -13.01
C SER A 94 -14.32 -4.18 -13.45
N LEU A 95 -15.25 -4.84 -14.11
CA LEU A 95 -16.55 -4.28 -14.50
C LEU A 95 -17.51 -4.12 -13.30
N THR A 96 -17.23 -4.80 -12.20
CA THR A 96 -18.11 -4.86 -11.01
C THR A 96 -17.85 -3.74 -10.01
N VAL A 97 -16.70 -3.06 -10.11
CA VAL A 97 -16.31 -1.99 -9.20
C VAL A 97 -16.63 -0.63 -9.80
N ARG A 98 -17.58 0.11 -9.20
CA ARG A 98 -17.94 1.46 -9.63
C ARG A 98 -16.77 2.42 -9.47
N LYS A 99 -16.44 3.16 -10.53
CA LYS A 99 -15.42 4.21 -10.53
C LYS A 99 -15.82 5.34 -9.58
N GLY A 100 -14.88 5.78 -8.76
CA GLY A 100 -15.04 6.90 -7.84
C GLY A 100 -14.22 6.68 -6.56
N LYS A 101 -13.71 7.75 -5.97
CA LYS A 101 -12.86 7.70 -4.78
C LYS A 101 -13.65 8.13 -3.55
N THR A 102 -13.94 7.19 -2.67
CA THR A 102 -14.42 7.42 -1.30
C THR A 102 -13.92 6.27 -0.45
N ASP A 103 -13.61 6.51 0.82
CA ASP A 103 -13.12 5.49 1.77
C ASP A 103 -14.05 4.25 1.81
N LYS A 104 -15.34 4.46 1.70
CA LYS A 104 -16.35 3.38 1.61
C LYS A 104 -16.16 2.51 0.37
N LYS A 105 -15.91 3.13 -0.78
CA LYS A 105 -15.66 2.40 -2.03
C LYS A 105 -14.31 1.71 -2.01
N ASP A 106 -13.32 2.31 -1.38
CA ASP A 106 -11.96 1.76 -1.31
C ASP A 106 -11.92 0.52 -0.42
N SER A 107 -12.66 0.49 0.70
CA SER A 107 -12.80 -0.71 1.52
C SER A 107 -13.50 -1.87 0.80
N ILE A 108 -14.53 -1.58 -0.01
CA ILE A 108 -15.21 -2.58 -0.86
C ILE A 108 -14.26 -3.11 -1.95
N LYS A 109 -13.49 -2.23 -2.60
CA LYS A 109 -12.50 -2.64 -3.62
C LYS A 109 -11.44 -3.57 -3.05
N LEU A 110 -10.95 -3.27 -1.86
CA LEU A 110 -10.00 -4.12 -1.15
C LEU A 110 -10.59 -5.50 -0.84
N ALA A 111 -11.82 -5.57 -0.36
CA ALA A 111 -12.50 -6.84 -0.11
C ALA A 111 -12.74 -7.63 -1.40
N ALA A 112 -13.17 -6.99 -2.48
CA ALA A 112 -13.35 -7.63 -3.78
C ALA A 112 -12.01 -8.13 -4.36
N PHE A 113 -10.96 -7.32 -4.29
CA PHE A 113 -9.61 -7.73 -4.66
C PHE A 113 -9.16 -8.97 -3.88
N ALA A 114 -9.44 -9.01 -2.58
CA ALA A 114 -9.09 -10.13 -1.73
C ALA A 114 -9.78 -11.43 -2.14
N LEU A 115 -11.05 -11.37 -2.53
CA LEU A 115 -11.78 -12.54 -3.02
C LEU A 115 -11.20 -13.09 -4.32
N ASP A 116 -10.92 -12.22 -5.28
CA ASP A 116 -10.37 -12.62 -6.58
C ASP A 116 -8.92 -13.13 -6.49
N ARG A 117 -8.16 -12.65 -5.51
CA ARG A 117 -6.76 -13.02 -5.30
C ARG A 117 -6.54 -13.89 -4.07
N TRP A 118 -7.57 -14.55 -3.60
CA TRP A 118 -7.60 -15.25 -2.32
C TRP A 118 -6.39 -16.12 -2.05
N ASN A 119 -5.99 -16.95 -3.02
CA ASN A 119 -4.87 -17.88 -2.87
C ASN A 119 -3.49 -17.22 -3.05
N GLU A 120 -3.45 -16.02 -3.61
CA GLU A 120 -2.21 -15.29 -3.89
C GLU A 120 -1.84 -14.30 -2.79
N LEU A 121 -2.75 -14.06 -1.83
CA LEU A 121 -2.54 -13.06 -0.78
C LEU A 121 -1.38 -13.46 0.15
N PRO A 122 -0.32 -12.63 0.23
CA PRO A 122 0.78 -12.89 1.14
C PRO A 122 0.39 -12.63 2.58
N LEU A 123 0.79 -13.51 3.47
CA LEU A 123 0.63 -13.29 4.91
C LEU A 123 1.56 -12.15 5.36
N PHE A 124 0.99 -11.13 5.98
CA PHE A 124 1.77 -10.02 6.53
C PHE A 124 2.68 -10.50 7.68
N SER A 125 3.95 -10.16 7.57
CA SER A 125 4.88 -10.13 8.70
C SER A 125 5.67 -8.82 8.64
N ALA A 126 5.90 -8.19 9.78
CA ALA A 126 6.64 -6.93 9.86
C ALA A 126 8.03 -7.04 9.22
N GLN A 127 8.71 -8.17 9.43
CA GLN A 127 10.05 -8.41 8.89
C GLN A 127 10.07 -8.54 7.36
N SER A 128 9.17 -9.35 6.77
CA SER A 128 9.11 -9.52 5.32
C SER A 128 8.65 -8.24 4.63
N HIS A 129 7.72 -7.53 5.24
CA HIS A 129 7.23 -6.25 4.75
C HIS A 129 8.33 -5.18 4.74
N THR A 130 9.10 -5.05 5.82
CA THR A 130 10.26 -4.15 5.89
C THR A 130 11.27 -4.44 4.79
N ARG A 131 11.59 -5.71 4.53
CA ARG A 131 12.48 -6.10 3.42
C ARG A 131 11.93 -5.67 2.06
N THR A 132 10.63 -5.83 1.84
CA THR A 132 9.97 -5.41 0.60
C THR A 132 10.04 -3.89 0.41
N LEU A 133 9.78 -3.11 1.47
CA LEU A 133 9.91 -1.66 1.45
C LEU A 133 11.35 -1.21 1.18
N LEU A 134 12.33 -1.81 1.85
CA LEU A 134 13.74 -1.48 1.62
C LEU A 134 14.18 -1.75 0.18
N LYS A 135 13.73 -2.86 -0.42
CA LYS A 135 13.99 -3.14 -1.84
C LYS A 135 13.34 -2.10 -2.77
N ALA A 136 12.11 -1.67 -2.45
CA ALA A 136 11.41 -0.64 -3.21
C ALA A 136 12.12 0.72 -3.11
N PHE A 137 12.51 1.14 -1.89
CA PHE A 137 13.29 2.37 -1.68
C PHE A 137 14.64 2.35 -2.37
N ASN A 138 15.35 1.21 -2.32
CA ASN A 138 16.64 1.09 -3.00
C ASN A 138 16.50 1.23 -4.53
N ARG A 139 15.47 0.61 -5.12
CA ARG A 139 15.17 0.81 -6.56
C ARG A 139 14.87 2.28 -6.87
N GLN A 140 14.06 2.94 -6.07
CA GLN A 140 13.69 4.34 -6.24
C GLN A 140 14.91 5.25 -6.10
N TYR A 141 15.75 5.02 -5.10
CA TYR A 141 17.00 5.74 -4.91
C TYR A 141 17.91 5.62 -6.14
N ASN A 142 18.08 4.40 -6.68
CA ASN A 142 18.88 4.17 -7.86
C ASN A 142 18.31 4.87 -9.12
N GLN A 143 16.98 4.93 -9.26
CA GLN A 143 16.32 5.67 -10.34
C GLN A 143 16.58 7.18 -10.22
N TYR A 144 16.44 7.75 -9.02
CA TYR A 144 16.75 9.17 -8.80
C TYR A 144 18.22 9.50 -9.04
N THR A 145 19.12 8.62 -8.65
CA THR A 145 20.56 8.80 -8.91
C THR A 145 20.86 8.82 -10.42
N LYS A 146 20.27 7.90 -11.20
CA LYS A 146 20.40 7.89 -12.66
C LYS A 146 19.82 9.16 -13.29
N LEU A 147 18.64 9.60 -12.83
CA LEU A 147 18.01 10.83 -13.29
C LEU A 147 18.89 12.05 -13.01
N LYS A 148 19.46 12.15 -11.80
CA LYS A 148 20.41 13.22 -11.43
C LYS A 148 21.60 13.28 -12.36
N VAL A 149 22.20 12.13 -12.68
CA VAL A 149 23.33 12.04 -13.61
C VAL A 149 22.93 12.49 -15.02
N MET A 150 21.76 12.03 -15.49
CA MET A 150 21.23 12.42 -16.80
C MET A 150 20.99 13.92 -16.90
N LEU A 151 20.34 14.52 -15.89
CA LEU A 151 20.10 15.97 -15.86
C LEU A 151 21.39 16.77 -15.79
N LYS A 152 22.38 16.31 -15.02
CA LYS A 152 23.71 16.94 -14.98
C LYS A 152 24.37 16.92 -16.35
N ASN A 153 24.37 15.78 -17.04
CA ASN A 153 24.96 15.64 -18.37
C ASN A 153 24.24 16.52 -19.41
N ASN A 154 22.91 16.59 -19.35
CA ASN A 154 22.14 17.46 -20.22
C ASN A 154 22.46 18.94 -19.96
N LEU A 155 22.57 19.35 -18.70
CA LEU A 155 22.97 20.73 -18.36
C LEU A 155 24.37 21.07 -18.91
N ILE A 156 25.34 20.16 -18.73
CA ILE A 156 26.69 20.33 -19.27
C ILE A 156 26.63 20.50 -20.79
N SER A 157 25.87 19.63 -21.48
CA SER A 157 25.73 19.71 -22.95
C SER A 157 25.10 21.04 -23.41
N ILE A 158 24.09 21.55 -22.70
CA ILE A 158 23.48 22.86 -23.00
C ILE A 158 24.51 23.99 -22.80
N LEU A 159 25.25 23.94 -21.70
CA LEU A 159 26.26 24.95 -21.38
C LEU A 159 27.39 24.94 -22.42
N ASP A 160 27.84 23.77 -22.86
CA ASP A 160 28.88 23.65 -23.91
C ASP A 160 28.40 24.21 -25.25
N GLN A 161 27.12 24.08 -25.57
CA GLN A 161 26.54 24.64 -26.79
C GLN A 161 26.33 26.15 -26.70
N ALA A 162 25.86 26.65 -25.57
CA ALA A 162 25.56 28.06 -25.36
C ALA A 162 26.80 28.90 -25.04
N PHE A 163 27.76 28.34 -24.33
CA PHE A 163 28.98 28.99 -23.86
C PHE A 163 30.17 28.04 -23.97
N PRO A 164 30.78 27.88 -25.18
CA PRO A 164 31.91 27.01 -25.34
C PRO A 164 33.04 27.36 -24.37
N GLY A 165 33.52 26.37 -23.61
CA GLY A 165 34.55 26.57 -22.58
C GLY A 165 34.01 26.91 -21.17
N ALA A 166 32.69 27.03 -20.95
CA ALA A 166 32.10 27.31 -19.64
C ALA A 166 32.49 26.26 -18.59
N ASN A 167 32.66 25.00 -19.00
CA ASN A 167 33.06 23.90 -18.12
C ASN A 167 34.44 24.10 -17.47
N THR A 168 35.31 24.91 -18.07
CA THR A 168 36.64 25.24 -17.52
C THR A 168 36.58 26.31 -16.45
N LEU A 169 35.47 27.07 -16.39
CA LEU A 169 35.25 28.17 -15.43
C LEU A 169 34.63 27.69 -14.14
N PHE A 170 33.91 26.57 -14.14
CA PHE A 170 33.21 26.01 -12.98
C PHE A 170 33.88 24.71 -12.52
N THR A 171 35.10 24.79 -12.00
CA THR A 171 35.69 23.69 -11.27
C THR A 171 35.01 23.52 -9.95
N THR A 172 34.27 22.43 -9.76
CA THR A 172 33.82 22.00 -8.45
C THR A 172 35.08 21.78 -7.59
N PRO A 173 35.26 22.45 -6.44
CA PRO A 173 36.40 22.15 -5.57
C PRO A 173 36.40 20.65 -5.29
N ALA A 174 37.48 19.99 -5.57
CA ALA A 174 37.67 18.60 -5.19
C ALA A 174 37.44 18.53 -3.67
N ARG A 175 36.49 17.72 -3.21
CA ARG A 175 36.38 17.39 -1.80
C ARG A 175 37.71 16.79 -1.41
N LYS A 176 38.47 17.50 -0.59
CA LYS A 176 39.62 16.89 0.09
C LYS A 176 39.05 15.76 0.92
N ALA A 177 39.46 14.54 0.63
CA ALA A 177 39.26 13.41 1.52
C ALA A 177 40.14 13.68 2.73
N ASP A 178 39.53 13.89 3.88
CA ASP A 178 40.17 13.76 5.19
C ASP A 178 39.94 12.33 5.67
#